data_60c63d0bec2f6172a756b4af714a8428
#
_entry.id   60c63d0bec2f6172a756b4af714a8428
#
_cell.length_a   1.000
_cell.length_b   1.000
_cell.length_c   1.000
_cell.angle_alpha   90.00
_cell.angle_beta   90.00
_cell.angle_gamma   90.00
#
_symmetry.space_group_name_H-M   'P 1'
#
loop_
_entity.id
_entity.type
_entity.pdbx_description
1 polymer ?
#
loop_
_entity_poly.entity_id
_entity_poly.type
_entity_poly.pdbx_seq_one_letter_code
_entity_poly.pdbx_strand_id
1 'polypeptide(L)'
;MSKISYLQEREDMCKVAHYMWDRHLTNAAGGNFAVRVDEDRILISPSLMSERHFCELQPEDFLLINSNMDILEGTGKLSREGYMHVLLLTKFKNINATIHAHPMYCMVYVAQAKPIPNITEATMKRGPVECIPYTKAYTRNLHEEIYKYWEQRRELAETYPIGCIMPLHGVVVSGS
;
A
#
# COMPACT_ATOMS: atom_id res chain seq x y z
N MET A 1 -3.62 31.28 1.39
CA MET A 1 -3.54 29.81 1.14
C MET A 1 -3.98 29.10 2.40
N SER A 2 -5.00 28.24 2.35
CA SER A 2 -5.38 27.44 3.52
C SER A 2 -4.22 26.50 3.85
N LYS A 3 -3.84 26.42 5.11
CA LYS A 3 -2.78 25.54 5.59
C LYS A 3 -3.30 24.10 5.42
N ILE A 4 -2.63 23.27 4.62
CA ILE A 4 -2.97 21.85 4.49
C ILE A 4 -2.65 21.12 5.81
N SER A 5 -3.49 20.15 6.16
CA SER A 5 -3.32 19.33 7.35
C SER A 5 -2.20 18.30 7.16
N TYR A 6 -1.51 17.92 8.24
CA TYR A 6 -0.48 16.89 8.24
C TYR A 6 0.65 17.13 7.23
N LEU A 7 1.18 18.37 7.19
CA LEU A 7 2.20 18.76 6.21
C LEU A 7 3.46 17.89 6.30
N GLN A 8 3.95 17.59 7.50
CA GLN A 8 5.16 16.80 7.68
C GLN A 8 4.98 15.37 7.14
N GLU A 9 3.85 14.74 7.44
CA GLU A 9 3.52 13.40 6.97
C GLU A 9 3.41 13.37 5.44
N ARG A 10 2.82 14.41 4.83
CA ARG A 10 2.73 14.54 3.38
C ARG A 10 4.11 14.72 2.72
N GLU A 11 4.99 15.52 3.31
CA GLU A 11 6.39 15.68 2.86
C GLU A 11 7.16 14.36 2.94
N ASP A 12 6.95 13.59 4.00
CA ASP A 12 7.57 12.26 4.13
C ASP A 12 6.98 11.27 3.12
N MET A 13 5.69 11.33 2.84
CA MET A 13 5.04 10.56 1.78
C MET A 13 5.56 10.93 0.39
N CYS A 14 5.87 12.20 0.11
CA CYS A 14 6.55 12.62 -1.14
C CYS A 14 7.90 11.91 -1.30
N LYS A 15 8.71 11.86 -0.24
CA LYS A 15 10.01 11.15 -0.25
C LYS A 15 9.82 9.65 -0.51
N VAL A 16 8.81 9.02 0.10
CA VAL A 16 8.49 7.61 -0.12
C VAL A 16 8.10 7.36 -1.57
N ALA A 17 7.23 8.19 -2.15
CA ALA A 17 6.83 8.09 -3.56
C ALA A 17 8.04 8.17 -4.48
N HIS A 18 8.91 9.15 -4.26
CA HIS A 18 10.15 9.33 -5.03
C HIS A 18 11.08 8.12 -4.89
N TYR A 19 11.31 7.60 -3.68
CA TYR A 19 12.10 6.38 -3.47
C TYR A 19 11.50 5.16 -4.14
N MET A 20 10.19 5.01 -4.16
CA MET A 20 9.53 3.90 -4.86
C MET A 20 9.87 3.91 -6.34
N TRP A 21 9.94 5.08 -6.96
CA TRP A 21 10.29 5.24 -8.37
C TRP A 21 11.78 4.99 -8.62
N ASP A 22 12.64 5.70 -7.93
CA ASP A 22 14.10 5.64 -8.11
C ASP A 22 14.69 4.26 -7.84
N ARG A 23 14.11 3.55 -6.89
CA ARG A 23 14.55 2.21 -6.50
C ARG A 23 13.85 1.09 -7.29
N HIS A 24 13.08 1.42 -8.32
CA HIS A 24 12.32 0.45 -9.09
C HIS A 24 11.41 -0.44 -8.23
N LEU A 25 10.88 0.13 -7.13
CA LEU A 25 9.91 -0.53 -6.27
C LEU A 25 8.49 -0.41 -6.83
N THR A 26 8.30 0.43 -7.84
CA THR A 26 7.08 0.52 -8.63
C THR A 26 7.43 0.82 -10.09
N ASN A 27 6.41 0.88 -10.95
CA ASN A 27 6.54 1.20 -12.38
C ASN A 27 5.36 2.07 -12.82
N ALA A 28 5.34 2.52 -14.07
CA ALA A 28 4.29 3.38 -14.59
C ALA A 28 2.89 2.76 -14.61
N ALA A 29 2.78 1.43 -14.45
CA ALA A 29 1.49 0.75 -14.49
C ALA A 29 0.77 0.64 -13.14
N GLY A 30 1.43 1.01 -12.02
CA GLY A 30 0.79 0.86 -10.72
C GLY A 30 1.60 1.38 -9.54
N GLY A 31 0.97 1.22 -8.39
CA GLY A 31 1.49 1.65 -7.12
C GLY A 31 0.60 2.71 -6.47
N ASN A 32 0.35 2.50 -5.21
CA ASN A 32 -0.37 3.44 -4.34
C ASN A 32 -0.06 3.07 -2.89
N PHE A 33 -0.20 4.02 -1.99
CA PHE A 33 0.06 3.79 -0.59
C PHE A 33 -0.73 4.74 0.30
N ALA A 34 -0.90 4.36 1.54
CA ALA A 34 -1.64 5.12 2.52
C ALA A 34 -1.01 5.02 3.90
N VAL A 35 -1.19 6.06 4.69
CA VAL A 35 -0.69 6.18 6.06
C VAL A 35 -1.84 6.65 6.96
N ARG A 36 -2.05 5.97 8.08
CA ARG A 36 -2.94 6.44 9.13
C ARG A 36 -2.23 7.53 9.93
N VAL A 37 -2.78 8.74 9.93
CA VAL A 37 -2.20 9.90 10.61
C VAL A 37 -2.93 10.25 11.91
N ASP A 38 -4.16 9.73 12.09
CA ASP A 38 -4.95 9.88 13.31
C ASP A 38 -5.98 8.74 13.39
N GLU A 39 -6.77 8.67 14.46
CA GLU A 39 -7.74 7.60 14.71
C GLU A 39 -8.68 7.34 13.52
N ASP A 40 -9.22 8.38 12.91
CA ASP A 40 -10.09 8.30 11.73
C ASP A 40 -9.57 9.23 10.61
N ARG A 41 -8.26 9.27 10.41
CA ARG A 41 -7.62 10.10 9.37
C ARG A 41 -6.53 9.30 8.67
N ILE A 42 -6.66 9.21 7.38
CA ILE A 42 -5.76 8.46 6.49
C ILE A 42 -5.32 9.39 5.37
N LEU A 43 -4.02 9.56 5.20
CA LEU A 43 -3.44 10.13 3.99
C LEU A 43 -3.24 9.03 2.97
N ILE A 44 -3.65 9.28 1.73
CA ILE A 44 -3.53 8.34 0.64
C ILE A 44 -3.00 9.02 -0.62
N SER A 45 -2.15 8.31 -1.36
CA SER A 45 -1.63 8.80 -2.64
C SER A 45 -2.76 8.96 -3.67
N PRO A 46 -2.64 9.94 -4.57
CA PRO A 46 -3.64 10.15 -5.62
C PRO A 46 -3.70 8.96 -6.58
N SER A 47 -4.84 8.79 -7.24
CA SER A 47 -4.97 7.82 -8.32
C SER A 47 -3.98 8.14 -9.44
N LEU A 48 -3.35 7.10 -10.01
CA LEU A 48 -2.40 7.20 -11.12
C LEU A 48 -1.11 7.97 -10.79
N MET A 49 -0.66 7.92 -9.52
CA MET A 49 0.55 8.63 -9.09
C MET A 49 1.79 8.25 -9.92
N SER A 50 1.91 6.97 -10.30
CA SER A 50 3.05 6.49 -11.10
C SER A 50 2.88 6.80 -12.58
N GLU A 51 1.66 6.65 -13.13
CA GLU A 51 1.37 6.84 -14.56
C GLU A 51 1.43 8.31 -14.97
N ARG A 52 0.92 9.22 -14.13
CA ARG A 52 0.78 10.64 -14.47
C ARG A 52 1.85 11.52 -13.86
N HIS A 53 2.32 11.17 -12.67
CA HIS A 53 3.26 12.01 -11.92
C HIS A 53 4.66 11.39 -11.82
N PHE A 54 4.87 10.16 -12.34
CA PHE A 54 6.15 9.44 -12.20
C PHE A 54 6.63 9.41 -10.75
N CYS A 55 5.67 9.38 -9.80
CA CYS A 55 5.87 9.50 -8.36
C CYS A 55 6.52 10.82 -7.88
N GLU A 56 6.60 11.84 -8.71
CA GLU A 56 6.99 13.21 -8.34
C GLU A 56 5.77 13.96 -7.81
N LEU A 57 5.43 13.71 -6.53
CA LEU A 57 4.27 14.27 -5.88
C LEU A 57 4.63 15.48 -5.01
N GLN A 58 3.68 16.39 -4.87
CA GLN A 58 3.70 17.48 -3.92
C GLN A 58 2.80 17.17 -2.71
N PRO A 59 3.01 17.79 -1.55
CA PRO A 59 2.17 17.56 -0.37
C PRO A 59 0.67 17.73 -0.62
N GLU A 60 0.29 18.63 -1.52
CA GLU A 60 -1.08 18.92 -1.90
C GLU A 60 -1.75 17.82 -2.74
N ASP A 61 -0.96 16.94 -3.37
CA ASP A 61 -1.47 15.85 -4.21
C ASP A 61 -2.09 14.72 -3.39
N PHE A 62 -1.67 14.56 -2.14
CA PHE A 62 -2.22 13.52 -1.26
C PHE A 62 -3.62 13.90 -0.77
N LEU A 63 -4.49 12.90 -0.71
CA LEU A 63 -5.84 13.05 -0.19
C LEU A 63 -5.88 12.70 1.29
N LEU A 64 -6.55 13.51 2.10
CA LEU A 64 -6.95 13.17 3.46
C LEU A 64 -8.35 12.58 3.39
N ILE A 65 -8.52 11.37 3.92
CA ILE A 65 -9.80 10.66 3.94
C ILE A 65 -10.12 10.16 5.36
N ASN A 66 -11.38 9.81 5.57
CA ASN A 66 -11.80 9.06 6.75
C ASN A 66 -11.95 7.55 6.47
N SER A 67 -12.30 6.77 7.48
CA SER A 67 -12.54 5.31 7.37
C SER A 67 -13.69 4.93 6.43
N ASN A 68 -14.60 5.86 6.13
CA ASN A 68 -15.68 5.67 5.16
C ASN A 68 -15.25 6.00 3.72
N MET A 69 -13.98 6.40 3.53
CA MET A 69 -13.42 6.86 2.26
C MET A 69 -13.98 8.22 1.78
N ASP A 70 -14.59 9.00 2.65
CA ASP A 70 -14.95 10.38 2.33
C ASP A 70 -13.69 11.24 2.25
N ILE A 71 -13.56 12.02 1.17
CA ILE A 71 -12.45 12.96 1.01
C ILE A 71 -12.71 14.17 1.89
N LEU A 72 -11.84 14.39 2.86
CA LEU A 72 -11.89 15.50 3.80
C LEU A 72 -11.05 16.67 3.32
N GLU A 73 -9.95 16.40 2.60
CA GLU A 73 -9.04 17.39 2.05
C GLU A 73 -8.36 16.86 0.80
N GLY A 74 -8.13 17.73 -0.18
CA GLY A 74 -7.55 17.41 -1.47
C GLY A 74 -8.58 17.37 -2.61
N THR A 75 -8.11 17.42 -3.86
CA THR A 75 -8.97 17.53 -5.05
C THR A 75 -8.84 16.37 -6.03
N GLY A 76 -8.06 15.37 -5.69
CA GLY A 76 -7.79 14.20 -6.54
C GLY A 76 -8.91 13.16 -6.54
N LYS A 77 -8.64 12.05 -7.21
CA LYS A 77 -9.48 10.84 -7.17
C LYS A 77 -8.80 9.77 -6.36
N LEU A 78 -9.57 9.04 -5.58
CA LEU A 78 -9.09 7.84 -4.89
C LEU A 78 -8.71 6.75 -5.89
N SER A 79 -7.64 6.03 -5.59
CA SER A 79 -7.32 4.80 -6.30
C SER A 79 -8.46 3.78 -6.16
N ARG A 80 -8.66 2.98 -7.20
CA ARG A 80 -9.58 1.83 -7.15
C ARG A 80 -9.19 0.80 -6.08
N GLU A 81 -7.95 0.86 -5.60
CA GLU A 81 -7.41 0.02 -4.53
C GLU A 81 -7.43 0.71 -3.15
N GLY A 82 -7.92 1.94 -3.09
CA GLY A 82 -8.04 2.70 -1.84
C GLY A 82 -8.76 1.95 -0.73
N TYR A 83 -9.80 1.17 -1.07
CA TYR A 83 -10.52 0.35 -0.09
C TYR A 83 -9.64 -0.69 0.60
N MET A 84 -8.70 -1.31 -0.10
CA MET A 84 -7.73 -2.24 0.49
C MET A 84 -6.90 -1.57 1.59
N HIS A 85 -6.38 -0.38 1.32
CA HIS A 85 -5.60 0.38 2.30
C HIS A 85 -6.44 0.72 3.53
N VAL A 86 -7.63 1.30 3.31
CA VAL A 86 -8.54 1.66 4.40
C VAL A 86 -8.89 0.43 5.23
N LEU A 87 -9.18 -0.71 4.60
CA LEU A 87 -9.53 -1.96 5.29
C LEU A 87 -8.39 -2.42 6.21
N LEU A 88 -7.15 -2.45 5.74
CA LEU A 88 -6.01 -2.84 6.57
C LEU A 88 -5.73 -1.83 7.68
N LEU A 89 -5.73 -0.54 7.38
CA LEU A 89 -5.44 0.52 8.35
C LEU A 89 -6.52 0.65 9.44
N THR A 90 -7.77 0.26 9.16
CA THR A 90 -8.86 0.35 10.14
C THR A 90 -9.06 -0.93 10.95
N LYS A 91 -8.72 -2.10 10.39
CA LYS A 91 -8.96 -3.40 11.04
C LYS A 91 -7.78 -3.90 11.88
N PHE A 92 -6.60 -3.32 11.70
CA PHE A 92 -5.38 -3.70 12.42
C PHE A 92 -4.82 -2.47 13.17
N LYS A 93 -4.79 -2.57 14.49
CA LYS A 93 -4.46 -1.43 15.36
C LYS A 93 -3.03 -0.91 15.16
N ASN A 94 -2.09 -1.81 14.97
CA ASN A 94 -0.66 -1.48 14.89
C ASN A 94 -0.15 -1.31 13.44
N ILE A 95 -1.02 -1.47 12.44
CA ILE A 95 -0.68 -1.14 11.05
C ILE A 95 -0.96 0.34 10.83
N ASN A 96 0.09 1.12 10.56
CA ASN A 96 -0.01 2.56 10.31
C ASN A 96 0.26 2.92 8.85
N ALA A 97 0.90 2.03 8.08
CA ALA A 97 1.17 2.25 6.67
C ALA A 97 0.91 1.00 5.84
N THR A 98 0.45 1.21 4.61
CA THR A 98 0.24 0.16 3.61
C THR A 98 0.71 0.63 2.24
N ILE A 99 1.42 -0.24 1.53
CA ILE A 99 1.94 0.02 0.18
C ILE A 99 1.49 -1.10 -0.75
N HIS A 100 0.88 -0.73 -1.88
CA HIS A 100 0.79 -1.58 -3.05
C HIS A 100 1.81 -1.12 -4.07
N ALA A 101 2.56 -2.05 -4.63
CA ALA A 101 3.64 -1.74 -5.56
C ALA A 101 3.92 -2.87 -6.56
N HIS A 102 4.68 -2.52 -7.60
CA HIS A 102 5.16 -3.44 -8.64
C HIS A 102 6.70 -3.49 -8.66
N PRO A 103 7.37 -3.95 -7.58
CA PRO A 103 8.82 -3.96 -7.52
C PRO A 103 9.39 -4.90 -8.60
N MET A 104 10.33 -4.41 -9.37
CA MET A 104 10.84 -5.09 -10.57
C MET A 104 11.21 -6.56 -10.32
N TYR A 105 11.94 -6.86 -9.26
CA TYR A 105 12.35 -8.24 -8.95
C TYR A 105 11.20 -9.09 -8.38
N CYS A 106 10.28 -8.49 -7.62
CA CYS A 106 9.10 -9.19 -7.12
C CYS A 106 8.17 -9.59 -8.25
N MET A 107 8.09 -8.78 -9.34
CA MET A 107 7.24 -9.09 -10.48
C MET A 107 7.57 -10.41 -11.17
N VAL A 108 8.78 -10.92 -11.04
CA VAL A 108 9.15 -12.28 -11.51
C VAL A 108 8.33 -13.35 -10.78
N TYR A 109 8.15 -13.21 -9.48
CA TYR A 109 7.34 -14.12 -8.65
C TYR A 109 5.85 -13.89 -8.86
N VAL A 110 5.44 -12.62 -8.94
CA VAL A 110 4.06 -12.20 -9.23
C VAL A 110 3.55 -12.82 -10.53
N ALA A 111 4.34 -12.74 -11.62
CA ALA A 111 3.99 -13.28 -12.93
C ALA A 111 3.90 -14.82 -12.95
N GLN A 112 4.64 -15.49 -12.07
CA GLN A 112 4.60 -16.94 -11.92
C GLN A 112 3.60 -17.43 -10.88
N ALA A 113 2.92 -16.52 -10.17
CA ALA A 113 2.07 -16.83 -9.02
C ALA A 113 2.79 -17.71 -7.97
N LYS A 114 4.06 -17.38 -7.69
CA LYS A 114 4.91 -18.11 -6.74
C LYS A 114 5.25 -17.28 -5.53
N PRO A 115 5.35 -17.84 -4.32
CA PRO A 115 5.82 -17.13 -3.15
C PRO A 115 7.28 -16.69 -3.31
N ILE A 116 7.65 -15.55 -2.71
CA ILE A 116 9.05 -15.15 -2.59
C ILE A 116 9.67 -15.94 -1.44
N PRO A 117 10.70 -16.74 -1.70
CA PRO A 117 11.29 -17.58 -0.68
C PRO A 117 12.04 -16.76 0.39
N ASN A 118 12.11 -17.32 1.55
CA ASN A 118 12.77 -16.74 2.71
C ASN A 118 14.26 -17.11 2.71
N ILE A 119 15.09 -16.36 2.00
CA ILE A 119 16.48 -16.70 1.71
C ILE A 119 17.53 -15.83 2.42
N THR A 120 17.09 -14.83 3.19
CA THR A 120 18.01 -13.96 3.94
C THR A 120 17.73 -14.01 5.44
N GLU A 121 18.76 -13.84 6.27
CA GLU A 121 18.60 -13.80 7.73
C GLU A 121 17.57 -12.76 8.17
N ALA A 122 17.54 -11.60 7.53
CA ALA A 122 16.60 -10.54 7.84
C ALA A 122 15.14 -10.95 7.64
N THR A 123 14.87 -11.85 6.70
CA THR A 123 13.53 -12.32 6.36
C THR A 123 13.14 -13.62 7.07
N MET A 124 14.10 -14.41 7.56
CA MET A 124 13.87 -15.73 8.18
C MET A 124 12.85 -15.72 9.31
N LYS A 125 12.80 -14.64 10.10
CA LYS A 125 11.85 -14.50 11.22
C LYS A 125 10.40 -14.25 10.78
N ARG A 126 10.18 -13.89 9.50
CA ARG A 126 8.87 -13.44 8.98
C ARG A 126 8.19 -14.45 8.05
N GLY A 127 8.92 -15.50 7.71
CA GLY A 127 8.46 -16.47 6.71
C GLY A 127 8.53 -15.95 5.27
N PRO A 128 8.15 -16.78 4.30
CA PRO A 128 8.09 -16.40 2.90
C PRO A 128 6.96 -15.38 2.67
N VAL A 129 7.09 -14.58 1.60
CA VAL A 129 6.00 -13.73 1.14
C VAL A 129 5.09 -14.59 0.25
N GLU A 130 3.95 -14.98 0.81
CA GLU A 130 3.04 -15.93 0.16
C GLU A 130 2.20 -15.28 -0.94
N CYS A 131 1.71 -16.11 -1.87
CA CYS A 131 0.68 -15.73 -2.82
C CYS A 131 -0.71 -15.92 -2.20
N ILE A 132 -1.56 -14.90 -2.31
CA ILE A 132 -2.99 -15.08 -2.09
C ILE A 132 -3.62 -15.79 -3.30
N PRO A 133 -4.83 -16.39 -3.17
CA PRO A 133 -5.57 -16.90 -4.32
C PRO A 133 -5.76 -15.82 -5.39
N TYR A 134 -5.65 -16.23 -6.67
CA TYR A 134 -5.89 -15.30 -7.77
C TYR A 134 -7.28 -14.71 -7.71
N THR A 135 -7.35 -13.40 -7.77
CA THR A 135 -8.59 -12.64 -7.84
C THR A 135 -8.41 -11.47 -8.81
N LYS A 136 -9.43 -11.17 -9.58
CA LYS A 136 -9.38 -10.10 -10.58
C LYS A 136 -9.02 -8.76 -9.91
N ALA A 137 -8.05 -8.06 -10.51
CA ALA A 137 -7.62 -6.73 -10.05
C ALA A 137 -8.79 -5.74 -9.94
N TYR A 138 -8.70 -4.82 -9.00
CA TYR A 138 -9.67 -3.75 -8.74
C TYR A 138 -11.07 -4.24 -8.34
N THR A 139 -11.18 -5.46 -7.84
CA THR A 139 -12.45 -6.00 -7.33
C THR A 139 -12.47 -6.02 -5.80
N ARG A 140 -13.66 -5.97 -5.23
CA ARG A 140 -13.84 -6.11 -3.79
C ARG A 140 -13.34 -7.48 -3.29
N ASN A 141 -13.51 -8.53 -4.09
CA ASN A 141 -13.03 -9.86 -3.76
C ASN A 141 -11.50 -9.89 -3.55
N LEU A 142 -10.72 -9.14 -4.35
CA LEU A 142 -9.28 -9.02 -4.15
C LEU A 142 -8.96 -8.41 -2.79
N HIS A 143 -9.65 -7.34 -2.43
CA HIS A 143 -9.44 -6.67 -1.15
C HIS A 143 -9.81 -7.56 0.05
N GLU A 144 -10.85 -8.38 -0.09
CA GLU A 144 -11.26 -9.35 0.92
C GLU A 144 -10.27 -10.51 1.07
N GLU A 145 -9.69 -11.02 -0.04
CA GLU A 145 -8.64 -12.04 0.03
C GLU A 145 -7.37 -11.50 0.69
N ILE A 146 -6.99 -10.24 0.41
CA ILE A 146 -5.90 -9.57 1.10
C ILE A 146 -6.22 -9.48 2.61
N TYR A 147 -7.39 -9.01 2.97
CA TYR A 147 -7.80 -8.91 4.38
C TYR A 147 -7.75 -10.28 5.08
N LYS A 148 -8.27 -11.35 4.47
CA LYS A 148 -8.21 -12.71 5.01
C LYS A 148 -6.78 -13.16 5.27
N TYR A 149 -5.85 -12.86 4.35
CA TYR A 149 -4.44 -13.19 4.53
C TYR A 149 -3.85 -12.52 5.76
N TRP A 150 -4.14 -11.21 5.99
CA TRP A 150 -3.72 -10.49 7.18
C TRP A 150 -4.41 -11.01 8.44
N GLU A 151 -5.70 -11.28 8.37
CA GLU A 151 -6.48 -11.80 9.51
C GLU A 151 -5.94 -13.14 10.01
N GLN A 152 -5.57 -14.04 9.11
CA GLN A 152 -4.95 -15.34 9.44
C GLN A 152 -3.56 -15.19 10.07
N ARG A 153 -2.94 -14.02 9.95
CA ARG A 153 -1.60 -13.68 10.45
C ARG A 153 -1.62 -12.46 11.37
N ARG A 154 -2.73 -12.21 12.03
CA ARG A 154 -2.99 -10.98 12.79
C ARG A 154 -1.87 -10.65 13.77
N GLU A 155 -1.46 -11.59 14.61
CA GLU A 155 -0.39 -11.41 15.58
C GLU A 155 0.93 -11.00 14.90
N LEU A 156 1.28 -11.64 13.80
CA LEU A 156 2.47 -11.31 13.03
C LEU A 156 2.35 -9.93 12.37
N ALA A 157 1.19 -9.63 11.79
CA ALA A 157 0.93 -8.36 11.09
C ALA A 157 0.93 -7.15 12.04
N GLU A 158 0.50 -7.34 13.29
CA GLU A 158 0.52 -6.28 14.30
C GLU A 158 1.87 -6.13 15.00
N THR A 159 2.80 -7.07 14.79
CA THR A 159 4.13 -7.06 15.42
C THR A 159 5.23 -6.69 14.41
N TYR A 160 5.09 -7.12 13.17
CA TYR A 160 6.10 -6.95 12.12
C TYR A 160 5.47 -6.51 10.81
N PRO A 161 6.24 -5.81 9.96
CA PRO A 161 5.83 -5.62 8.56
C PRO A 161 5.66 -6.97 7.88
N ILE A 162 4.53 -7.18 7.22
CA ILE A 162 4.26 -8.36 6.40
C ILE A 162 3.78 -7.96 5.01
N GLY A 163 3.82 -8.89 4.09
CA GLY A 163 3.34 -8.67 2.73
C GLY A 163 2.80 -9.94 2.08
N CYS A 164 2.07 -9.77 1.00
CA CYS A 164 1.61 -10.84 0.13
C CYS A 164 1.81 -10.51 -1.34
N ILE A 165 1.87 -11.55 -2.16
CA ILE A 165 1.79 -11.44 -3.62
C ILE A 165 0.33 -11.54 -4.03
N MET A 166 -0.10 -10.60 -4.84
CA MET A 166 -1.31 -10.69 -5.65
C MET A 166 -0.92 -11.26 -7.02
N PRO A 167 -1.24 -12.53 -7.33
CA PRO A 167 -0.86 -13.16 -8.59
C PRO A 167 -1.24 -12.33 -9.80
N LEU A 168 -0.32 -12.19 -10.77
CA LEU A 168 -0.49 -11.45 -12.03
C LEU A 168 -0.79 -9.95 -11.85
N HIS A 169 -0.57 -9.39 -10.66
CA HIS A 169 -0.87 -7.98 -10.36
C HIS A 169 0.32 -7.25 -9.72
N GLY A 170 0.67 -7.59 -8.50
CA GLY A 170 1.73 -6.90 -7.75
C GLY A 170 1.88 -7.44 -6.34
N VAL A 171 2.37 -6.60 -5.45
CA VAL A 171 2.54 -6.93 -4.03
C VAL A 171 1.83 -5.91 -3.14
N VAL A 172 1.43 -6.36 -1.97
CA VAL A 172 0.96 -5.48 -0.87
C VAL A 172 1.85 -5.72 0.33
N VAL A 173 2.23 -4.64 1.01
CA VAL A 173 3.00 -4.66 2.25
C VAL A 173 2.34 -3.75 3.27
N SER A 174 2.39 -4.12 4.54
CA SER A 174 1.94 -3.28 5.65
C SER A 174 2.99 -3.21 6.75
N GLY A 175 2.92 -2.14 7.55
CA GLY A 175 3.79 -1.95 8.71
C GLY A 175 3.29 -0.83 9.63
N SER A 176 4.01 -0.69 10.74
CA SER A 176 3.82 0.39 11.74
C SER A 176 4.50 1.66 11.33
#